data_adbc8809544071fecaf85ae9172253a8
#
_entry.id   adbc8809544071fecaf85ae9172253a8
#
_cell.length_a   1.000
_cell.length_b   1.000
_cell.length_c   1.000
_cell.angle_alpha   90.00
_cell.angle_beta   90.00
_cell.angle_gamma   90.00
#
_symmetry.space_group_name_H-M   'P 1'
#
loop_
_entity.id
_entity.type
_entity.pdbx_description
1 polymer ?
#
loop_
_entity_poly.entity_id
_entity_poly.type
_entity_poly.pdbx_seq_one_letter_code
_entity_poly.pdbx_strand_id
1 'polypeptide(L)'
;GNYYRIMKVVVCIGSSCHLKGSHQVVSCIKKLIEKYDLDDRIELSGTFCMGNCQNDVCVSVDGEIFSVIPEETTKFFENNILKKVLN
;
A
#
# COMPACT_ATOMS: atom_id res chain seq x y z
N GLY A 1 -24.46 -8.30 -11.92
CA GLY A 1 -23.09 -8.06 -12.24
C GLY A 1 -22.22 -8.11 -11.02
N ASN A 2 -21.08 -8.67 -11.22
CA ASN A 2 -20.12 -8.75 -10.15
C ASN A 2 -19.26 -7.52 -10.17
N TYR A 3 -19.53 -6.64 -9.24
CA TYR A 3 -18.67 -5.49 -9.07
C TYR A 3 -17.53 -5.86 -8.16
N TYR A 4 -16.34 -5.87 -8.72
CA TYR A 4 -15.18 -5.91 -7.89
C TYR A 4 -14.89 -4.49 -7.46
N ARG A 5 -15.02 -4.26 -6.18
CA ARG A 5 -14.61 -2.98 -5.66
C ARG A 5 -13.09 -2.94 -5.70
N ILE A 6 -12.56 -2.07 -6.54
CA ILE A 6 -11.11 -1.92 -6.63
C ILE A 6 -10.62 -1.11 -5.45
N MET A 7 -9.71 -1.69 -4.68
CA MET A 7 -9.09 -0.99 -3.57
C MET A 7 -7.91 -0.18 -4.08
N LYS A 8 -7.91 1.10 -3.78
CA LYS A 8 -6.83 1.98 -4.20
C LYS A 8 -5.78 2.07 -3.10
N VAL A 9 -4.59 1.60 -3.40
CA VAL A 9 -3.46 1.66 -2.49
C VAL A 9 -2.44 2.63 -3.08
N VAL A 10 -2.15 3.70 -2.35
CA VAL A 10 -1.24 4.75 -2.80
C VAL A 10 -0.09 4.84 -1.82
N VAL A 11 1.14 4.74 -2.33
CA VAL A 11 2.34 4.82 -1.50
C VAL A 11 3.04 6.15 -1.77
N CYS A 12 3.42 6.84 -0.71
CA CYS A 12 4.18 8.08 -0.84
C CYS A 12 5.61 7.77 -1.26
N ILE A 13 6.01 8.27 -2.43
CA ILE A 13 7.35 8.04 -2.97
C ILE A 13 8.16 9.32 -3.08
N GLY A 14 7.77 10.35 -2.33
CA GLY A 14 8.52 11.59 -2.29
C GLY A 14 9.91 11.37 -1.70
N SER A 15 10.79 12.38 -1.85
CA SER A 15 12.19 12.23 -1.45
C SER A 15 12.37 11.76 0.00
N SER A 16 11.57 12.31 0.92
CA SER A 16 11.64 11.88 2.32
C SER A 16 11.26 10.43 2.49
N CYS A 17 10.13 10.04 1.90
CA CYS A 17 9.65 8.67 2.03
C CYS A 17 10.53 7.69 1.28
N HIS A 18 11.13 8.13 0.18
CA HIS A 18 12.08 7.31 -0.54
C HIS A 18 13.26 6.91 0.36
N LEU A 19 13.76 7.87 1.15
CA LEU A 19 14.84 7.60 2.09
C LEU A 19 14.42 6.70 3.23
N LYS A 20 13.13 6.64 3.51
CA LYS A 20 12.58 5.79 4.57
C LYS A 20 12.23 4.39 4.09
N GLY A 21 12.47 4.08 2.83
CA GLY A 21 12.23 2.74 2.31
C GLY A 21 10.91 2.57 1.56
N SER A 22 10.39 3.63 0.98
CA SER A 22 9.13 3.55 0.23
C SER A 22 9.23 2.55 -0.92
N HIS A 23 10.39 2.50 -1.57
CA HIS A 23 10.61 1.57 -2.66
C HIS A 23 10.45 0.12 -2.20
N GLN A 24 10.96 -0.18 -1.01
CA GLN A 24 10.83 -1.51 -0.43
C GLN A 24 9.37 -1.83 -0.14
N VAL A 25 8.62 -0.85 0.37
CA VAL A 25 7.19 -1.03 0.63
C VAL A 25 6.44 -1.33 -0.67
N VAL A 26 6.69 -0.54 -1.71
CA VAL A 26 6.04 -0.74 -3.01
C VAL A 26 6.35 -2.13 -3.56
N SER A 27 7.63 -2.52 -3.55
CA SER A 27 8.03 -3.83 -4.05
C SER A 27 7.35 -4.96 -3.28
N CYS A 28 7.29 -4.83 -1.97
CA CYS A 28 6.68 -5.85 -1.13
C CYS A 28 5.19 -5.97 -1.43
N ILE A 29 4.48 -4.84 -1.53
CA ILE A 29 3.05 -4.86 -1.83
C ILE A 29 2.79 -5.47 -3.20
N LYS A 30 3.62 -5.13 -4.19
CA LYS A 30 3.50 -5.71 -5.52
C LYS A 30 3.62 -7.22 -5.50
N LYS A 31 4.60 -7.73 -4.77
CA LYS A 31 4.81 -9.17 -4.66
C LYS A 31 3.63 -9.85 -3.98
N LEU A 32 3.06 -9.20 -2.97
CA LEU A 32 1.92 -9.76 -2.27
C LEU A 32 0.66 -9.76 -3.14
N ILE A 33 0.47 -8.72 -3.94
CA ILE A 33 -0.64 -8.68 -4.89
C ILE A 33 -0.53 -9.84 -5.88
N GLU A 34 0.67 -10.10 -6.37
CA GLU A 34 0.90 -11.21 -7.29
C GLU A 34 0.70 -12.56 -6.59
N LYS A 35 1.20 -12.67 -5.37
CA LYS A 35 1.11 -13.91 -4.60
C LYS A 35 -0.34 -14.33 -4.36
N TYR A 36 -1.21 -13.37 -4.08
CA TYR A 36 -2.61 -13.64 -3.79
C TYR A 36 -3.52 -13.45 -5.01
N ASP A 37 -2.93 -13.17 -6.18
CA ASP A 37 -3.68 -12.98 -7.42
C ASP A 37 -4.74 -11.90 -7.28
N LEU A 38 -4.33 -10.76 -6.77
CA LEU A 38 -5.22 -9.64 -6.51
C LEU A 38 -5.04 -8.47 -7.48
N ASP A 39 -4.42 -8.71 -8.63
CA ASP A 39 -4.16 -7.67 -9.63
C ASP A 39 -5.44 -6.97 -10.06
N ASP A 40 -6.54 -7.71 -10.14
CA ASP A 40 -7.82 -7.15 -10.57
C ASP A 40 -8.56 -6.43 -9.46
N ARG A 41 -8.10 -6.55 -8.23
CA ARG A 41 -8.83 -6.01 -7.08
C ARG A 41 -8.10 -4.89 -6.37
N ILE A 42 -6.81 -4.74 -6.61
CA ILE A 42 -5.99 -3.74 -5.96
C ILE A 42 -5.29 -2.90 -7.01
N GLU A 43 -5.47 -1.59 -6.94
CA GLU A 43 -4.77 -0.66 -7.79
C GLU A 43 -3.67 -0.02 -6.97
N LEU A 44 -2.43 -0.33 -7.29
CA LEU A 44 -1.28 0.22 -6.58
C LEU A 44 -0.69 1.36 -7.38
N SER A 45 -0.52 2.49 -6.73
CA SER A 45 0.09 3.65 -7.37
C SER A 45 0.98 4.38 -6.39
N GLY A 46 1.72 5.37 -6.90
CA GLY A 46 2.61 6.17 -6.08
C GLY A 46 2.26 7.63 -6.19
N THR A 47 2.56 8.38 -5.15
CA THR A 47 2.38 9.83 -5.14
C THR A 47 3.58 10.47 -4.47
N PHE A 48 3.82 11.76 -4.75
CA PHE A 48 5.01 12.41 -4.24
C PHE A 48 4.92 12.74 -2.76
N CYS A 49 3.82 13.28 -2.30
CA CYS A 49 3.70 13.61 -0.89
C CYS A 49 2.24 13.71 -0.50
N MET A 50 1.88 13.05 0.59
CA MET A 50 0.53 13.12 1.14
C MET A 50 0.43 14.09 2.30
N GLY A 51 1.53 14.74 2.65
CA GLY A 51 1.54 15.73 3.73
C GLY A 51 1.71 15.17 5.12
N ASN A 52 1.74 13.86 5.28
CA ASN A 52 1.82 13.23 6.59
C ASN A 52 3.00 12.27 6.72
N CYS A 53 4.07 12.51 5.98
CA CYS A 53 5.24 11.65 5.99
C CYS A 53 6.16 12.03 7.16
N GLN A 54 5.79 11.67 8.36
CA GLN A 54 6.56 12.08 9.53
C GLN A 54 7.57 11.04 10.00
N ASN A 55 7.14 9.78 10.11
CA ASN A 55 8.02 8.77 10.71
C ASN A 55 8.39 7.66 9.74
N ASP A 56 7.42 7.03 9.15
CA ASP A 56 7.65 5.91 8.26
C ASP A 56 7.04 6.19 6.90
N VAL A 57 6.90 5.16 6.09
CA VAL A 57 6.35 5.33 4.75
C VAL A 57 4.84 5.52 4.84
N CYS A 58 4.33 6.57 4.22
CA CYS A 58 2.89 6.81 4.20
C CYS A 58 2.24 5.99 3.11
N VAL A 59 1.21 5.23 3.49
CA VAL A 59 0.44 4.42 2.57
C VAL A 59 -1.03 4.75 2.76
N SER A 60 -1.71 5.05 1.67
CA SER A 60 -3.15 5.31 1.71
C SER A 60 -3.89 4.09 1.16
N VAL A 61 -4.88 3.63 1.91
CA VAL A 61 -5.74 2.53 1.49
C VAL A 61 -7.16 3.06 1.43
N ASP A 62 -7.68 3.22 0.23
CA ASP A 62 -9.01 3.79 -0.01
C ASP A 62 -9.21 5.13 0.70
N GLY A 63 -8.16 5.94 0.73
CA GLY A 63 -8.22 7.26 1.33
C GLY A 63 -7.81 7.33 2.80
N GLU A 64 -7.65 6.20 3.44
CA GLU A 64 -7.20 6.16 4.83
C GLU A 64 -5.68 6.04 4.87
N ILE A 65 -5.03 6.95 5.59
CA ILE A 65 -3.57 7.04 5.61
C ILE A 65 -2.99 6.25 6.77
N PHE A 66 -1.98 5.44 6.44
CA PHE A 66 -1.26 4.62 7.42
C PHE A 66 0.23 4.94 7.35
N SER A 67 0.90 4.74 8.47
CA SER A 67 2.35 4.82 8.53
C SER A 67 2.87 3.38 8.57
N VAL A 68 3.69 3.00 7.60
CA VAL A 68 4.12 1.62 7.43
C VAL A 68 5.63 1.51 7.57
N ILE A 69 6.06 0.62 8.44
CA ILE A 69 7.47 0.27 8.57
C ILE A 69 7.81 -0.72 7.46
N PRO A 70 8.85 -0.46 6.64
CA PRO A 70 9.15 -1.34 5.51
C PRO A 70 9.26 -2.82 5.87
N GLU A 71 9.86 -3.13 7.00
CA GLU A 71 10.03 -4.51 7.44
C GLU A 71 8.72 -5.17 7.84
N GLU A 72 7.67 -4.38 8.09
CA GLU A 72 6.37 -4.88 8.50
C GLU A 72 5.32 -4.73 7.41
N THR A 73 5.74 -4.51 6.19
CA THR A 73 4.80 -4.31 5.08
C THR A 73 3.91 -5.52 4.86
N THR A 74 4.45 -6.73 4.96
CA THR A 74 3.67 -7.94 4.80
C THR A 74 2.55 -8.03 5.82
N LYS A 75 2.87 -7.75 7.07
CA LYS A 75 1.90 -7.76 8.15
C LYS A 75 0.82 -6.69 7.93
N PHE A 76 1.24 -5.50 7.53
CA PHE A 76 0.31 -4.42 7.22
C PHE A 76 -0.64 -4.82 6.09
N PHE A 77 -0.09 -5.40 5.03
CA PHE A 77 -0.88 -5.83 3.89
C PHE A 77 -1.94 -6.86 4.32
N GLU A 78 -1.52 -7.86 5.07
CA GLU A 78 -2.42 -8.92 5.50
C GLU A 78 -3.53 -8.40 6.41
N ASN A 79 -3.22 -7.47 7.29
CA ASN A 79 -4.18 -6.97 8.25
C ASN A 79 -5.10 -5.88 7.71
N ASN A 80 -4.62 -5.07 6.77
CA ASN A 80 -5.36 -3.88 6.34
C ASN A 80 -5.81 -3.93 4.88
N ILE A 81 -5.17 -4.73 4.06
CA ILE A 81 -5.51 -4.80 2.64
C ILE A 81 -6.16 -6.13 2.32
N LEU A 82 -5.49 -7.22 2.62
CA LEU A 82 -5.97 -8.55 2.28
C LEU A 82 -7.32 -8.86 2.94
N LYS A 83 -7.45 -8.55 4.21
CA LYS A 83 -8.69 -8.76 4.93
C LYS A 83 -9.86 -8.02 4.29
N LYS A 84 -9.64 -6.78 3.89
CA LYS A 84 -10.70 -5.97 3.29
C LYS A 84 -11.06 -6.47 1.90
N VAL A 85 -10.08 -6.92 1.14
CA VAL A 85 -10.30 -7.41 -0.21
C VAL A 85 -11.06 -8.73 -0.20
N LEU A 86 -10.77 -9.59 0.77
CA LEU A 86 -11.40 -10.91 0.85
C LEU A 86 -12.77 -10.88 1.49
N ASN A 87 -13.11 -9.79 2.14
CA ASN A 87 -14.45 -9.61 2.65
C ASN A 87 -15.32 -8.96 1.59
#